data_1d6f954985a3fd374c082f27efeb0098
#
_entry.id   1d6f954985a3fd374c082f27efeb0098
#
_cell.length_a   1.000
_cell.length_b   1.000
_cell.length_c   1.000
_cell.angle_alpha   90.00
_cell.angle_beta   90.00
_cell.angle_gamma   90.00
#
_symmetry.space_group_name_H-M   'P 1'
#
loop_
_entity.id
_entity.type
_entity.pdbx_description
1 polymer ?
#
loop_
_entity_poly.entity_id
_entity_poly.type
_entity_poly.pdbx_seq_one_letter_code
_entity_poly.pdbx_strand_id
1 'polypeptide(L)'
;MALRIKGSSGVTFDLNYESIYQLNYIVDSNLTLTESDNFTVDVFKTSGGNGWNKQMYSLLEFTAPCTIEYNKQAESSDNGLSYAMIAWNEDPTTDANYTSLDHASYPYQTSAYLVYNNGSPITPSPGGSWSTSETFYLVYNTDGTIKHYNGSTLLHSVAYGTGKTVYVDTSFYSPNSTYGGFSNLKVTRRAWNGSEYTT
;
A
#
# COMPACT_ATOMS: atom_id res chain seq x y z
N MET A 1 -22.58 8.92 7.50
CA MET A 1 -23.18 9.09 8.85
C MET A 1 -22.06 9.62 9.76
N ALA A 2 -22.08 10.88 10.17
CA ALA A 2 -21.02 11.44 11.02
C ALA A 2 -21.27 11.03 12.47
N LEU A 3 -20.29 10.41 13.12
CA LEU A 3 -20.31 10.11 14.54
C LEU A 3 -19.92 11.38 15.30
N ARG A 4 -20.84 11.92 16.11
CA ARG A 4 -20.54 13.06 16.98
C ARG A 4 -20.25 12.57 18.37
N ILE A 5 -19.04 12.81 18.86
CA ILE A 5 -18.68 12.56 20.25
C ILE A 5 -18.72 13.88 21.00
N LYS A 6 -19.56 13.97 22.03
CA LYS A 6 -19.64 15.13 22.91
C LYS A 6 -18.72 14.91 24.12
N GLY A 7 -17.63 15.64 24.17
CA GLY A 7 -16.76 15.64 25.34
C GLY A 7 -17.43 16.35 26.55
N SER A 8 -17.02 16.03 27.77
CA SER A 8 -17.51 16.63 29.01
C SER A 8 -17.29 18.16 29.12
N SER A 9 -16.47 18.73 28.24
CA SER A 9 -16.17 20.17 28.11
C SER A 9 -17.10 20.89 27.11
N GLY A 10 -18.09 20.22 26.52
CA GLY A 10 -19.00 20.83 25.54
C GLY A 10 -18.38 21.02 24.15
N VAL A 11 -17.14 20.62 23.93
CA VAL A 11 -16.51 20.63 22.61
C VAL A 11 -17.08 19.49 21.79
N THR A 12 -17.69 19.80 20.65
CA THR A 12 -18.17 18.81 19.69
C THR A 12 -17.06 18.57 18.68
N PHE A 13 -16.51 17.38 18.66
CA PHE A 13 -15.64 16.94 17.57
C PHE A 13 -16.53 16.39 16.46
N ASP A 14 -16.64 17.12 15.35
CA ASP A 14 -17.10 16.54 14.12
C ASP A 14 -15.97 15.62 13.59
N LEU A 15 -16.08 14.35 13.88
CA LEU A 15 -15.31 13.36 13.15
C LEU A 15 -15.89 13.30 11.74
N ASN A 16 -15.52 14.28 10.91
CA ASN A 16 -15.64 14.09 9.50
C ASN A 16 -14.91 12.80 9.15
N TYR A 17 -15.50 11.96 8.31
CA TYR A 17 -15.09 10.61 7.93
C TYR A 17 -13.69 10.54 7.24
N GLU A 18 -12.83 11.45 7.53
CA GLU A 18 -11.40 11.38 7.32
C GLU A 18 -10.70 10.70 8.50
N SER A 19 -11.44 9.83 9.22
CA SER A 19 -10.81 9.00 10.24
C SER A 19 -9.81 8.09 9.54
N ILE A 20 -8.66 8.61 9.43
CA ILE A 20 -7.41 7.94 9.21
C ILE A 20 -7.31 7.01 10.40
N TYR A 21 -7.57 5.74 10.14
CA TYR A 21 -7.48 4.73 11.17
C TYR A 21 -6.01 4.60 11.50
N GLN A 22 -5.68 4.67 12.79
CA GLN A 22 -4.42 4.13 13.27
C GLN A 22 -4.44 2.66 12.90
N LEU A 23 -3.74 2.34 11.81
CA LEU A 23 -3.64 0.98 11.31
C LEU A 23 -2.75 0.22 12.26
N ASN A 24 -3.33 -0.70 13.03
CA ASN A 24 -2.53 -1.69 13.70
C ASN A 24 -2.01 -2.67 12.64
N TYR A 25 -0.71 -2.82 12.59
CA TYR A 25 -0.04 -3.76 11.69
C TYR A 25 0.53 -4.95 12.45
N ILE A 26 0.47 -6.11 11.84
CA ILE A 26 1.36 -7.22 12.18
C ILE A 26 2.62 -7.03 11.33
N VAL A 27 3.76 -7.02 12.00
CA VAL A 27 5.06 -6.71 11.39
C VAL A 27 6.01 -7.84 11.71
N ASP A 28 6.57 -8.46 10.68
CA ASP A 28 7.58 -9.51 10.85
C ASP A 28 8.87 -9.00 11.49
N SER A 29 9.56 -9.89 12.19
CA SER A 29 10.93 -9.63 12.65
C SER A 29 11.83 -9.25 11.45
N ASN A 30 12.76 -8.33 11.65
CA ASN A 30 13.63 -7.78 10.62
C ASN A 30 12.97 -6.75 9.69
N LEU A 31 11.72 -6.36 9.95
CA LEU A 31 11.16 -5.12 9.44
C LEU A 31 11.22 -4.06 10.55
N THR A 32 11.48 -2.83 10.16
CA THR A 32 11.30 -1.66 11.01
C THR A 32 10.09 -0.89 10.51
N LEU A 33 9.16 -0.65 11.42
CA LEU A 33 8.02 0.24 11.20
C LEU A 33 8.24 1.50 12.04
N THR A 34 8.15 2.65 11.41
CA THR A 34 8.23 3.96 12.07
C THR A 34 6.97 4.74 11.76
N GLU A 35 6.27 5.19 12.79
CA GLU A 35 5.14 6.11 12.64
C GLU A 35 5.71 7.53 12.48
N SER A 36 5.44 8.17 11.34
CA SER A 36 5.86 9.55 11.07
C SER A 36 4.86 10.58 11.57
N ASP A 37 3.59 10.19 11.63
CA ASP A 37 2.51 10.90 12.32
C ASP A 37 1.42 9.87 12.71
N ASN A 38 0.29 10.32 13.25
CA ASN A 38 -0.79 9.40 13.69
C ASN A 38 -1.41 8.60 12.54
N PHE A 39 -0.96 8.76 11.28
CA PHE A 39 -1.67 8.30 10.10
C PHE A 39 -0.78 7.76 8.99
N THR A 40 0.52 8.04 9.06
CA THR A 40 1.50 7.59 8.08
C THR A 40 2.57 6.75 8.75
N VAL A 41 2.95 5.69 8.07
CA VAL A 41 4.03 4.81 8.52
C VAL A 41 5.08 4.66 7.44
N ASP A 42 6.31 4.50 7.88
CA ASP A 42 7.42 4.07 7.05
C ASP A 42 7.79 2.64 7.43
N VAL A 43 7.97 1.77 6.44
CA VAL A 43 8.32 0.36 6.66
C VAL A 43 9.45 -0.08 5.76
N PHE A 44 10.47 -0.72 6.37
CA PHE A 44 11.67 -1.17 5.70
C PHE A 44 12.12 -2.53 6.23
N LYS A 45 12.68 -3.37 5.37
CA LYS A 45 13.41 -4.56 5.80
C LYS A 45 14.84 -4.18 6.19
N THR A 46 15.19 -4.36 7.47
CA THR A 46 16.43 -3.86 8.05
C THR A 46 17.51 -4.92 8.21
N SER A 47 17.16 -6.21 8.18
CA SER A 47 18.10 -7.31 8.34
C SER A 47 17.57 -8.64 7.77
N GLY A 48 18.36 -9.69 7.85
CA GLY A 48 18.04 -11.00 7.29
C GLY A 48 18.58 -11.18 5.87
N GLY A 49 18.49 -12.38 5.32
CA GLY A 49 18.97 -12.70 3.96
C GLY A 49 18.00 -12.21 2.87
N ASN A 50 18.46 -12.27 1.62
CA ASN A 50 17.62 -12.07 0.45
C ASN A 50 16.54 -13.17 0.39
N GLY A 51 15.33 -12.79 0.05
CA GLY A 51 14.18 -13.69 -0.08
C GLY A 51 12.88 -12.96 0.19
N TRP A 52 11.84 -13.31 -0.53
CA TRP A 52 10.46 -12.87 -0.30
C TRP A 52 9.90 -13.59 0.92
N ASN A 53 10.32 -13.20 2.11
CA ASN A 53 10.06 -13.92 3.35
C ASN A 53 9.76 -13.02 4.54
N LYS A 54 9.46 -11.77 4.29
CA LYS A 54 9.05 -10.80 5.30
C LYS A 54 7.87 -10.01 4.81
N GLN A 55 6.91 -9.82 5.70
CA GLN A 55 5.68 -9.08 5.41
C GLN A 55 5.29 -8.15 6.56
N MET A 56 4.52 -7.16 6.22
CA MET A 56 3.68 -6.38 7.11
C MET A 56 2.26 -6.41 6.56
N TYR A 57 1.28 -6.66 7.39
CA TYR A 57 -0.12 -6.55 6.97
C TYR A 57 -0.97 -5.83 8.02
N SER A 58 -2.08 -5.22 7.55
CA SER A 58 -3.01 -4.52 8.43
C SER A 58 -3.89 -5.49 9.20
N LEU A 59 -4.16 -5.19 10.49
CA LEU A 59 -5.21 -5.88 11.25
C LEU A 59 -6.61 -5.38 10.87
N LEU A 60 -6.71 -4.16 10.34
CA LEU A 60 -7.97 -3.62 9.86
C LEU A 60 -8.25 -4.13 8.45
N GLU A 61 -9.49 -4.53 8.28
CA GLU A 61 -10.07 -4.88 6.99
C GLU A 61 -10.68 -3.67 6.28
N PHE A 62 -10.69 -3.72 4.97
CA PHE A 62 -11.24 -2.69 4.10
C PHE A 62 -12.20 -3.30 3.09
N THR A 63 -13.18 -2.50 2.69
CA THR A 63 -14.06 -2.77 1.56
C THR A 63 -14.03 -1.56 0.64
N ALA A 64 -14.34 -1.75 -0.64
CA ALA A 64 -14.40 -0.64 -1.60
C ALA A 64 -15.43 0.44 -1.19
N PRO A 65 -15.18 1.74 -1.38
CA PRO A 65 -13.95 2.28 -1.96
C PRO A 65 -12.85 2.42 -0.90
N CYS A 66 -11.61 2.08 -1.27
CA CYS A 66 -10.46 2.33 -0.42
C CYS A 66 -9.18 2.53 -1.25
N THR A 67 -8.22 3.22 -0.68
CA THR A 67 -6.94 3.54 -1.35
C THR A 67 -5.78 3.35 -0.40
N ILE A 68 -4.75 2.63 -0.85
CA ILE A 68 -3.40 2.67 -0.29
C ILE A 68 -2.64 3.78 -1.01
N GLU A 69 -2.10 4.73 -0.25
CA GLU A 69 -1.22 5.79 -0.74
C GLU A 69 0.16 5.60 -0.12
N TYR A 70 1.23 5.70 -0.91
CA TYR A 70 2.60 5.50 -0.45
C TYR A 70 3.62 6.14 -1.38
N ASN A 71 4.82 6.42 -0.84
CA ASN A 71 6.02 6.66 -1.62
C ASN A 71 6.88 5.39 -1.60
N LYS A 72 7.50 5.07 -2.73
CA LYS A 72 8.42 3.96 -2.83
C LYS A 72 9.84 4.42 -2.56
N GLN A 73 10.56 3.68 -1.71
CA GLN A 73 11.98 3.91 -1.50
C GLN A 73 12.80 3.01 -2.42
N ALA A 74 13.81 3.57 -3.06
CA ALA A 74 14.73 2.84 -3.93
C ALA A 74 16.08 2.63 -3.25
N GLU A 75 16.73 1.50 -3.53
CA GLU A 75 18.12 1.29 -3.10
C GLU A 75 19.07 2.15 -3.92
N SER A 76 19.86 2.97 -3.23
CA SER A 76 20.88 3.80 -3.88
C SER A 76 22.08 2.98 -4.37
N SER A 77 22.32 1.79 -3.78
CA SER A 77 23.46 0.93 -4.11
C SER A 77 23.24 0.01 -5.32
N ASP A 78 21.98 -0.25 -5.68
CA ASP A 78 21.61 -1.23 -6.71
C ASP A 78 20.93 -0.60 -7.93
N ASN A 79 21.46 0.52 -8.42
CA ASN A 79 20.91 1.24 -9.58
C ASN A 79 19.41 1.59 -9.47
N GLY A 80 18.95 1.89 -8.26
CA GLY A 80 17.55 2.24 -8.01
C GLY A 80 16.61 1.03 -7.89
N LEU A 81 17.14 -0.17 -7.70
CA LEU A 81 16.32 -1.36 -7.46
C LEU A 81 15.62 -1.26 -6.11
N SER A 82 14.39 -1.66 -6.05
CA SER A 82 13.60 -1.74 -4.84
C SER A 82 12.77 -3.01 -4.84
N TYR A 83 13.10 -3.90 -3.93
CA TYR A 83 12.51 -5.23 -3.85
C TYR A 83 11.47 -5.30 -2.72
N ALA A 84 10.38 -4.56 -2.88
CA ALA A 84 9.22 -4.68 -2.02
C ALA A 84 7.94 -4.44 -2.81
N MET A 85 6.91 -5.23 -2.53
CA MET A 85 5.57 -5.14 -3.10
C MET A 85 4.56 -4.75 -2.03
N ILE A 86 3.51 -4.03 -2.44
CA ILE A 86 2.36 -3.70 -1.60
C ILE A 86 1.07 -4.05 -2.35
N ALA A 87 0.09 -4.57 -1.63
CA ALA A 87 -1.10 -5.18 -2.23
C ALA A 87 -2.37 -4.90 -1.43
N TRP A 88 -3.50 -5.03 -2.13
CA TRP A 88 -4.75 -5.50 -1.54
C TRP A 88 -4.75 -7.02 -1.54
N ASN A 89 -4.98 -7.64 -0.39
CA ASN A 89 -4.97 -9.09 -0.21
C ASN A 89 -6.15 -9.55 0.65
N GLU A 90 -6.81 -10.65 0.26
CA GLU A 90 -7.98 -11.18 0.99
C GLU A 90 -7.56 -12.04 2.19
N ASP A 91 -6.37 -12.65 2.14
CA ASP A 91 -5.86 -13.56 3.16
C ASP A 91 -4.39 -13.31 3.56
N PRO A 92 -4.08 -12.17 4.19
CA PRO A 92 -2.70 -11.73 4.47
C PRO A 92 -1.93 -12.65 5.42
N THR A 93 -2.60 -13.64 6.02
CA THR A 93 -1.97 -14.59 6.96
C THR A 93 -1.41 -15.84 6.29
N THR A 94 -1.54 -15.98 4.95
CA THR A 94 -1.11 -17.19 4.23
C THR A 94 0.39 -17.36 4.29
N ASP A 95 1.17 -16.40 3.84
CA ASP A 95 2.62 -16.35 3.97
C ASP A 95 3.17 -14.98 3.57
N ALA A 96 4.49 -14.78 3.78
CA ALA A 96 5.18 -13.53 3.45
C ALA A 96 5.66 -13.45 1.99
N ASN A 97 5.38 -14.45 1.17
CA ASN A 97 5.85 -14.51 -0.20
C ASN A 97 4.95 -13.66 -1.11
N TYR A 98 5.55 -12.94 -2.07
CA TYR A 98 4.80 -12.15 -3.04
C TYR A 98 3.81 -12.98 -3.88
N THR A 99 3.99 -14.30 -3.97
CA THR A 99 3.10 -15.22 -4.70
C THR A 99 1.73 -15.37 -4.05
N SER A 100 1.58 -15.03 -2.77
CA SER A 100 0.31 -15.02 -2.06
C SER A 100 -0.42 -13.67 -2.12
N LEU A 101 0.20 -12.62 -2.69
CA LEU A 101 -0.44 -11.32 -2.85
C LEU A 101 -1.47 -11.35 -3.98
N ASP A 102 -2.74 -11.05 -3.69
CA ASP A 102 -3.81 -11.09 -4.68
C ASP A 102 -3.62 -10.03 -5.76
N HIS A 103 -3.40 -8.77 -5.37
CA HIS A 103 -3.25 -7.70 -6.34
C HIS A 103 -2.22 -6.67 -5.86
N ALA A 104 -1.01 -6.77 -6.42
CA ALA A 104 0.14 -6.04 -5.94
C ALA A 104 0.67 -4.98 -6.91
N SER A 105 1.13 -3.89 -6.31
CA SER A 105 1.88 -2.81 -6.92
C SER A 105 3.37 -3.02 -6.66
N TYR A 106 4.16 -2.99 -7.72
CA TYR A 106 5.60 -3.20 -7.66
C TYR A 106 6.38 -2.17 -8.50
N PRO A 107 6.61 -0.97 -7.99
CA PRO A 107 7.65 -0.09 -8.52
C PRO A 107 9.01 -0.75 -8.28
N TYR A 108 9.55 -1.39 -9.33
CA TYR A 108 10.70 -2.30 -9.22
C TYR A 108 12.03 -1.57 -9.42
N GLN A 109 12.17 -0.92 -10.55
CA GLN A 109 13.30 -0.06 -10.90
C GLN A 109 12.79 1.34 -11.15
N THR A 110 13.64 2.34 -11.05
CA THR A 110 13.25 3.73 -11.37
C THR A 110 12.67 3.90 -12.79
N SER A 111 12.83 2.90 -13.65
CA SER A 111 12.29 2.84 -15.01
C SER A 111 11.23 1.75 -15.22
N ALA A 112 10.79 1.07 -14.17
CA ALA A 112 9.86 -0.06 -14.31
C ALA A 112 8.81 -0.06 -13.20
N TYR A 113 7.55 -0.02 -13.61
CA TYR A 113 6.41 -0.25 -12.74
C TYR A 113 5.72 -1.54 -13.17
N LEU A 114 5.63 -2.48 -12.27
CA LEU A 114 5.02 -3.79 -12.49
C LEU A 114 3.73 -3.92 -11.67
N VAL A 115 2.79 -4.69 -12.19
CA VAL A 115 1.58 -5.10 -11.47
C VAL A 115 1.55 -6.62 -11.43
N TYR A 116 1.23 -7.15 -10.26
CA TYR A 116 1.07 -8.58 -10.05
C TYR A 116 -0.38 -8.91 -9.70
N ASN A 117 -0.85 -10.04 -10.22
CA ASN A 117 -2.16 -10.60 -9.90
C ASN A 117 -1.96 -12.07 -9.51
N ASN A 118 -2.36 -12.44 -8.29
CA ASN A 118 -2.14 -13.77 -7.71
C ASN A 118 -0.70 -14.26 -7.93
N GLY A 119 0.27 -13.45 -7.51
CA GLY A 119 1.70 -13.75 -7.59
C GLY A 119 2.31 -13.79 -9.01
N SER A 120 1.55 -13.44 -10.03
CA SER A 120 2.01 -13.45 -11.42
C SER A 120 2.03 -12.04 -12.01
N PRO A 121 3.09 -11.66 -12.76
CA PRO A 121 3.13 -10.35 -13.39
C PRO A 121 2.07 -10.24 -14.49
N ILE A 122 1.40 -9.11 -14.56
CA ILE A 122 0.47 -8.79 -15.63
C ILE A 122 1.26 -8.44 -16.90
N THR A 123 0.83 -8.95 -18.05
CA THR A 123 1.47 -8.70 -19.34
C THR A 123 0.47 -8.08 -20.32
N PRO A 124 0.79 -6.96 -20.99
CA PRO A 124 2.01 -6.18 -20.82
C PRO A 124 2.05 -5.43 -19.47
N SER A 125 3.25 -5.26 -18.92
CA SER A 125 3.44 -4.42 -17.74
C SER A 125 3.11 -2.96 -18.08
N PRO A 126 2.52 -2.19 -17.14
CA PRO A 126 2.27 -0.76 -17.36
C PRO A 126 3.53 0.02 -17.74
N GLY A 127 4.71 -0.42 -17.26
CA GLY A 127 5.96 0.28 -17.49
C GLY A 127 6.00 1.66 -16.82
N GLY A 128 6.92 2.49 -17.24
CA GLY A 128 7.05 3.89 -16.78
C GLY A 128 8.19 4.09 -15.80
N SER A 129 8.82 5.26 -15.92
CA SER A 129 9.81 5.73 -14.94
C SER A 129 9.11 6.30 -13.71
N TRP A 130 9.79 6.24 -12.57
CA TRP A 130 9.32 6.82 -11.33
C TRP A 130 10.51 7.31 -10.49
N SER A 131 10.22 8.11 -9.48
CA SER A 131 11.19 8.57 -8.50
C SER A 131 10.68 8.36 -7.08
N THR A 132 11.59 8.42 -6.11
CA THR A 132 11.25 8.26 -4.67
C THR A 132 10.39 9.41 -4.12
N SER A 133 10.29 10.52 -4.83
CA SER A 133 9.42 11.66 -4.48
C SER A 133 7.99 11.52 -5.00
N GLU A 134 7.74 10.53 -5.85
CA GLU A 134 6.40 10.33 -6.42
C GLU A 134 5.51 9.54 -5.47
N THR A 135 4.23 9.90 -5.46
CA THR A 135 3.21 9.22 -4.67
C THR A 135 2.44 8.25 -5.54
N PHE A 136 2.38 7.01 -5.10
CA PHE A 136 1.59 5.96 -5.74
C PHE A 136 0.28 5.75 -5.01
N TYR A 137 -0.74 5.36 -5.78
CA TYR A 137 -2.07 5.03 -5.25
C TYR A 137 -2.52 3.68 -5.81
N LEU A 138 -2.90 2.79 -4.91
CA LEU A 138 -3.53 1.51 -5.23
C LEU A 138 -4.98 1.56 -4.75
N VAL A 139 -5.91 1.71 -5.68
CA VAL A 139 -7.30 2.05 -5.42
C VAL A 139 -8.20 0.86 -5.68
N TYR A 140 -8.95 0.41 -4.69
CA TYR A 140 -10.05 -0.53 -4.87
C TYR A 140 -11.37 0.24 -4.94
N ASN A 141 -12.03 0.18 -6.09
CA ASN A 141 -13.22 0.96 -6.40
C ASN A 141 -14.51 0.18 -6.16
N THR A 142 -15.63 0.90 -5.98
CA THR A 142 -16.97 0.32 -5.77
C THR A 142 -17.47 -0.49 -6.96
N ASP A 143 -16.96 -0.23 -8.16
CA ASP A 143 -17.26 -1.01 -9.37
C ASP A 143 -16.49 -2.35 -9.44
N GLY A 144 -15.70 -2.66 -8.41
CA GLY A 144 -14.88 -3.87 -8.34
C GLY A 144 -13.60 -3.82 -9.15
N THR A 145 -13.17 -2.64 -9.59
CA THR A 145 -11.87 -2.48 -10.25
C THR A 145 -10.78 -2.12 -9.24
N ILE A 146 -9.55 -2.59 -9.50
CA ILE A 146 -8.35 -2.05 -8.88
C ILE A 146 -7.61 -1.19 -9.91
N LYS A 147 -7.28 0.04 -9.49
CA LYS A 147 -6.54 1.00 -10.30
C LYS A 147 -5.22 1.36 -9.64
N HIS A 148 -4.19 1.47 -10.45
CA HIS A 148 -2.85 1.90 -10.05
C HIS A 148 -2.57 3.27 -10.64
N TYR A 149 -2.14 4.20 -9.79
CA TYR A 149 -1.75 5.54 -10.23
C TYR A 149 -0.33 5.86 -9.78
N ASN A 150 0.35 6.70 -10.59
CA ASN A 150 1.51 7.46 -10.19
C ASN A 150 1.11 8.95 -10.24
N GLY A 151 0.98 9.58 -9.08
CA GLY A 151 0.37 10.91 -8.97
C GLY A 151 -1.03 10.92 -9.57
N SER A 152 -1.25 11.74 -10.61
CA SER A 152 -2.51 11.81 -11.36
C SER A 152 -2.59 10.84 -12.54
N THR A 153 -1.50 10.17 -12.89
CA THR A 153 -1.43 9.31 -14.07
C THR A 153 -1.94 7.91 -13.77
N LEU A 154 -3.01 7.49 -14.43
CA LEU A 154 -3.47 6.09 -14.38
C LEU A 154 -2.50 5.20 -15.14
N LEU A 155 -1.84 4.29 -14.42
CA LEU A 155 -0.89 3.32 -14.97
C LEU A 155 -1.60 2.04 -15.43
N HIS A 156 -2.53 1.55 -14.62
CA HIS A 156 -3.21 0.27 -14.88
C HIS A 156 -4.60 0.24 -14.22
N SER A 157 -5.49 -0.56 -14.81
CA SER A 157 -6.80 -0.86 -14.25
C SER A 157 -7.19 -2.29 -14.58
N VAL A 158 -7.68 -3.01 -13.59
CA VAL A 158 -8.04 -4.43 -13.72
C VAL A 158 -9.31 -4.73 -12.95
N ALA A 159 -10.10 -5.69 -13.43
CA ALA A 159 -11.25 -6.22 -12.69
C ALA A 159 -10.74 -7.13 -11.55
N TYR A 160 -11.25 -6.90 -10.34
CA TYR A 160 -10.95 -7.70 -9.14
C TYR A 160 -12.22 -8.33 -8.53
N GLY A 161 -13.37 -7.69 -8.74
CA GLY A 161 -14.66 -8.08 -8.22
C GLY A 161 -15.15 -7.17 -7.10
N THR A 162 -16.46 -7.13 -6.93
CA THR A 162 -17.14 -6.30 -5.91
C THR A 162 -17.31 -7.07 -4.59
N GLY A 163 -17.50 -6.33 -3.50
CA GLY A 163 -17.89 -6.89 -2.20
C GLY A 163 -16.81 -7.68 -1.47
N LYS A 164 -15.57 -7.60 -1.91
CA LYS A 164 -14.45 -8.26 -1.24
C LYS A 164 -14.02 -7.47 -0.01
N THR A 165 -13.61 -8.22 1.00
CA THR A 165 -12.89 -7.71 2.17
C THR A 165 -11.41 -7.91 1.94
N VAL A 166 -10.64 -6.84 2.06
CA VAL A 166 -9.21 -6.83 1.76
C VAL A 166 -8.40 -6.18 2.90
N TYR A 167 -7.15 -6.52 2.95
CA TYR A 167 -6.15 -5.99 3.87
C TYR A 167 -5.01 -5.34 3.09
N VAL A 168 -4.33 -4.37 3.70
CA VAL A 168 -3.01 -3.99 3.22
C VAL A 168 -2.06 -5.12 3.51
N ASP A 169 -1.32 -5.57 2.50
CA ASP A 169 -0.29 -6.57 2.67
C ASP A 169 0.96 -6.20 1.87
N THR A 170 2.11 -6.66 2.33
CA THR A 170 3.40 -6.34 1.73
C THR A 170 4.28 -7.58 1.67
N SER A 171 5.20 -7.59 0.72
CA SER A 171 6.26 -8.60 0.67
C SER A 171 7.61 -7.94 0.39
N PHE A 172 8.62 -8.29 1.20
CA PHE A 172 9.96 -7.71 1.14
C PHE A 172 11.00 -8.78 0.83
N TYR A 173 11.90 -8.47 -0.11
CA TYR A 173 12.97 -9.38 -0.54
C TYR A 173 14.32 -9.07 0.08
N SER A 174 14.83 -7.87 -0.12
CA SER A 174 16.20 -7.51 0.22
C SER A 174 16.32 -6.91 1.63
N PRO A 175 17.35 -7.29 2.40
CA PRO A 175 17.60 -6.74 3.73
C PRO A 175 18.39 -5.43 3.73
N ASN A 176 18.82 -4.95 2.59
CA ASN A 176 19.57 -3.70 2.53
C ASN A 176 18.63 -2.51 2.72
N SER A 177 18.47 -2.32 3.77
CA SER A 177 17.90 -1.64 4.89
C SER A 177 17.73 -0.13 4.74
N THR A 178 18.29 0.51 3.78
CA THR A 178 18.14 1.95 3.69
C THR A 178 17.07 2.37 2.68
N TYR A 179 16.66 1.47 1.78
CA TYR A 179 15.86 1.91 0.64
C TYR A 179 14.84 0.93 0.06
N GLY A 180 14.80 -0.30 0.53
CA GLY A 180 13.86 -1.32 0.03
C GLY A 180 12.52 -1.33 0.77
N GLY A 181 11.78 -0.22 0.76
CA GLY A 181 10.55 -0.14 1.54
C GLY A 181 9.54 0.86 1.02
N PHE A 182 8.65 1.25 1.91
CA PHE A 182 7.61 2.22 1.68
C PHE A 182 7.68 3.32 2.74
N SER A 183 7.48 4.57 2.32
CA SER A 183 7.32 5.70 3.23
C SER A 183 6.01 6.43 2.97
N ASN A 184 5.59 7.22 3.95
CA ASN A 184 4.32 7.95 3.91
C ASN A 184 3.11 7.03 3.60
N LEU A 185 3.20 5.74 3.99
CA LEU A 185 2.14 4.78 3.76
C LEU A 185 0.93 5.13 4.61
N LYS A 186 -0.19 5.35 3.96
CA LYS A 186 -1.50 5.56 4.59
C LYS A 186 -2.60 4.88 3.81
N VAL A 187 -3.73 4.66 4.47
CA VAL A 187 -4.93 4.07 3.85
C VAL A 187 -6.15 4.93 4.13
N THR A 188 -6.98 5.10 3.14
CA THR A 188 -8.25 5.82 3.27
C THR A 188 -9.42 4.98 2.79
N ARG A 189 -10.63 5.21 3.32
CA ARG A 189 -11.88 4.61 2.84
C ARG A 189 -12.53 5.47 1.74
N ARG A 190 -11.72 5.91 0.80
CA ARG A 190 -12.11 6.71 -0.36
C ARG A 190 -11.33 6.26 -1.58
N ALA A 191 -11.90 6.44 -2.77
CA ALA A 191 -11.19 6.20 -4.03
C ALA A 191 -10.43 7.44 -4.48
N TRP A 192 -9.18 7.28 -4.89
CA TRP A 192 -8.42 8.29 -5.62
C TRP A 192 -8.77 8.22 -7.10
N ASN A 193 -9.15 9.34 -7.71
CA ASN A 193 -9.55 9.39 -9.13
C ASN A 193 -8.48 9.96 -10.06
N GLY A 194 -7.31 10.28 -9.54
CA GLY A 194 -6.22 10.95 -10.25
C GLY A 194 -6.08 12.44 -9.93
N SER A 195 -7.03 13.02 -9.18
CA SER A 195 -7.01 14.43 -8.79
C SER A 195 -7.48 14.68 -7.36
N GLU A 196 -8.42 13.88 -6.88
CA GLU A 196 -9.02 14.03 -5.56
C GLU A 196 -9.56 12.70 -5.04
N TYR A 197 -9.82 12.64 -3.73
CA TYR A 197 -10.51 11.51 -3.11
C TYR A 197 -12.02 11.63 -3.25
N THR A 198 -12.67 10.56 -3.74
CA THR A 198 -14.12 10.45 -3.90
C THR A 198 -14.70 9.39 -2.96
N THR A 199 -15.95 9.54 -2.57
CA THR A 199 -16.71 8.56 -1.75
C THR A 199 -17.36 7.50 -2.63
#